data_8e27e787c07ede2391225bccf7f2b9dc
#
_entry.id   8e27e787c07ede2391225bccf7f2b9dc
#
_cell.length_a   1.000
_cell.length_b   1.000
_cell.length_c   1.000
_cell.angle_alpha   90.00
_cell.angle_beta   90.00
_cell.angle_gamma   90.00
#
_symmetry.space_group_name_H-M   'P 1'
#
loop_
_entity.id
_entity.type
_entity.pdbx_description
1 polymer ?
#
loop_
_entity_poly.entity_id
_entity_poly.type
_entity_poly.pdbx_seq_one_letter_code
_entity_poly.pdbx_strand_id
1 'polypeptide(L)'
;MTSKERDATSLGSTRPVMSPDLIVQIPQGIPAKEMSYQEAIREALREEMLRDERVFLMGEDIAKHGGAFGVTRTLFDQFGPERVRNTPISENTIVGAGTGAALAGMRPVMEIMFVDFSGLAMDQICTQAAKLRFMTGGQCKVPWVLRMPQGGGAGKSTAAQHSQSLEVWFAHIPGLKVVLPSTPYDAKGLLKAAIRDDSPTIFLEHKFLYSFRGLVPDQEYVLPLGKCDVKRQGKDVTVVTSGAMVWHAMVAANILAPKGISVEVVDVRTISPLDEDTIGASARKTGRVVLVAEACRSYGATGEWGMVVVEQAFDYLKAPIVRVTGRFSPIPFADSLEKGVWPETDDVVRAIQRTMA
;
A
#
# COMPACT_ATOMS: atom_id res chain seq x y z
N MET A 1 44.13 -17.87 21.33
CA MET A 1 43.34 -16.63 21.14
C MET A 1 41.93 -17.08 20.82
N THR A 2 41.04 -16.90 21.73
CA THR A 2 39.70 -17.47 21.78
C THR A 2 38.70 -16.64 20.99
N SER A 3 37.72 -17.33 20.45
CA SER A 3 36.65 -16.86 19.54
C SER A 3 35.65 -15.79 20.10
N LYS A 4 36.06 -14.95 21.04
CA LYS A 4 35.21 -13.98 21.75
C LYS A 4 35.49 -12.51 21.49
N GLU A 5 36.36 -12.16 20.55
CA GLU A 5 36.72 -10.75 20.27
C GLU A 5 36.37 -10.28 18.86
N ARG A 6 35.33 -10.79 18.21
CA ARG A 6 34.86 -10.30 16.91
C ARG A 6 33.41 -9.79 16.90
N ASP A 7 32.93 -9.28 18.03
CA ASP A 7 31.53 -8.83 18.12
C ASP A 7 31.38 -7.40 18.65
N ALA A 8 32.07 -6.44 18.06
CA ALA A 8 31.92 -5.05 18.48
C ALA A 8 32.08 -4.00 17.37
N THR A 9 31.81 -4.33 16.11
CA THR A 9 31.70 -3.32 15.03
C THR A 9 30.74 -3.71 13.89
N SER A 10 29.67 -4.43 14.18
CA SER A 10 28.52 -4.45 13.29
C SER A 10 27.57 -3.36 13.78
N LEU A 11 27.56 -2.22 13.10
CA LEU A 11 26.40 -1.34 13.09
C LEU A 11 25.24 -2.18 12.55
N GLY A 12 24.61 -2.94 13.45
CA GLY A 12 23.43 -3.72 13.16
C GLY A 12 22.40 -2.76 12.57
N SER A 13 21.86 -3.12 11.42
CA SER A 13 20.63 -2.55 10.90
C SER A 13 19.54 -2.79 11.94
N THR A 14 19.43 -1.90 12.92
CA THR A 14 18.32 -1.87 13.85
C THR A 14 17.11 -1.48 13.02
N ARG A 15 16.40 -2.48 12.49
CA ARG A 15 15.03 -2.28 12.03
C ARG A 15 14.32 -1.59 13.19
N PRO A 16 13.68 -0.44 12.97
CA PRO A 16 12.91 0.16 14.04
C PRO A 16 11.84 -0.85 14.45
N VAL A 17 11.99 -1.41 15.64
CA VAL A 17 10.91 -2.20 16.28
C VAL A 17 9.86 -1.18 16.65
N MET A 18 8.88 -1.00 15.78
CA MET A 18 7.75 -0.15 16.08
C MET A 18 6.76 -0.92 16.91
N SER A 19 6.39 -0.36 18.05
CA SER A 19 5.23 -0.87 18.79
C SER A 19 3.99 -0.75 17.90
N PRO A 20 3.16 -1.79 17.80
CA PRO A 20 1.91 -1.77 17.04
C PRO A 20 0.99 -0.62 17.42
N ASP A 21 1.09 -0.13 18.66
CA ASP A 21 0.24 0.94 19.22
C ASP A 21 0.53 2.33 18.65
N LEU A 22 1.62 2.50 17.90
CA LEU A 22 2.05 3.81 17.41
C LEU A 22 1.31 4.31 16.17
N ILE A 23 0.61 3.44 15.44
CA ILE A 23 0.06 3.81 14.12
C ILE A 23 -1.45 3.65 14.02
N VAL A 24 -2.07 2.79 14.81
CA VAL A 24 -3.52 2.57 14.76
C VAL A 24 -4.14 2.97 16.09
N GLN A 25 -4.90 4.05 16.08
CA GLN A 25 -5.76 4.40 17.21
C GLN A 25 -7.12 3.73 17.01
N ILE A 26 -7.31 2.59 17.65
CA ILE A 26 -8.66 2.01 17.78
C ILE A 26 -9.40 2.78 18.87
N PRO A 27 -10.65 3.20 18.62
CA PRO A 27 -11.43 3.88 19.66
C PRO A 27 -11.49 3.05 20.94
N GLN A 28 -11.38 3.70 22.09
CA GLN A 28 -11.40 3.02 23.40
C GLN A 28 -12.68 2.20 23.58
N GLY A 29 -12.54 0.98 24.10
CA GLY A 29 -13.66 0.09 24.36
C GLY A 29 -14.08 -0.81 23.22
N ILE A 30 -13.44 -0.73 22.05
CA ILE A 30 -13.65 -1.68 20.96
C ILE A 30 -12.72 -2.89 21.14
N PRO A 31 -13.25 -4.13 21.29
CA PRO A 31 -12.43 -5.34 21.31
C PRO A 31 -11.61 -5.45 20.02
N ALA A 32 -10.32 -5.65 20.18
CA ALA A 32 -9.39 -5.76 19.07
C ALA A 32 -8.35 -6.84 19.34
N LYS A 33 -7.91 -7.51 18.31
CA LYS A 33 -6.84 -8.51 18.36
C LYS A 33 -5.63 -8.04 17.56
N GLU A 34 -4.48 -8.46 18.01
CA GLU A 34 -3.24 -8.25 17.27
C GLU A 34 -3.12 -9.29 16.14
N MET A 35 -2.93 -8.82 14.92
CA MET A 35 -2.69 -9.68 13.77
C MET A 35 -1.63 -9.08 12.83
N SER A 36 -1.02 -9.93 12.00
CA SER A 36 -0.15 -9.46 10.94
C SER A 36 -0.96 -8.85 9.79
N TYR A 37 -0.31 -8.02 8.98
CA TYR A 37 -0.89 -7.46 7.77
C TYR A 37 -1.39 -8.56 6.82
N GLN A 38 -0.62 -9.64 6.68
CA GLN A 38 -1.02 -10.83 5.91
C GLN A 38 -2.28 -11.51 6.47
N GLU A 39 -2.37 -11.68 7.79
CA GLU A 39 -3.54 -12.24 8.45
C GLU A 39 -4.77 -11.35 8.29
N ALA A 40 -4.60 -10.02 8.36
CA ALA A 40 -5.66 -9.05 8.16
C ALA A 40 -6.28 -9.11 6.75
N ILE A 41 -5.44 -9.26 5.72
CA ILE A 41 -5.89 -9.47 4.34
C ILE A 41 -6.66 -10.79 4.22
N ARG A 42 -6.10 -11.87 4.75
CA ARG A 42 -6.77 -13.19 4.76
C ARG A 42 -8.13 -13.15 5.44
N GLU A 43 -8.21 -12.47 6.57
CA GLU A 43 -9.47 -12.34 7.30
C GLU A 43 -10.50 -11.51 6.52
N ALA A 44 -10.08 -10.43 5.86
CA ALA A 44 -10.94 -9.66 4.96
C ALA A 44 -11.52 -10.54 3.84
N LEU A 45 -10.66 -11.32 3.16
CA LEU A 45 -11.09 -12.25 2.12
C LEU A 45 -12.09 -13.27 2.65
N ARG A 46 -11.77 -13.87 3.80
CA ARG A 46 -12.65 -14.86 4.45
C ARG A 46 -14.03 -14.28 4.79
N GLU A 47 -14.06 -13.12 5.40
CA GLU A 47 -15.31 -12.44 5.79
C GLU A 47 -16.16 -12.08 4.56
N GLU A 48 -15.56 -11.56 3.50
CA GLU A 48 -16.29 -11.20 2.28
C GLU A 48 -16.77 -12.43 1.51
N MET A 49 -16.01 -13.52 1.49
CA MET A 49 -16.46 -14.81 0.90
C MET A 49 -17.60 -15.46 1.69
N LEU A 50 -17.65 -15.28 3.01
CA LEU A 50 -18.78 -15.74 3.84
C LEU A 50 -20.02 -14.86 3.64
N ARG A 51 -19.82 -13.56 3.44
CA ARG A 51 -20.89 -12.58 3.28
C ARG A 51 -21.59 -12.69 1.92
N ASP A 52 -20.84 -12.97 0.85
CA ASP A 52 -21.33 -12.93 -0.53
C ASP A 52 -20.78 -14.12 -1.33
N GLU A 53 -21.67 -15.00 -1.76
CA GLU A 53 -21.33 -16.20 -2.52
C GLU A 53 -20.74 -15.90 -3.91
N ARG A 54 -20.92 -14.69 -4.44
CA ARG A 54 -20.34 -14.24 -5.71
C ARG A 54 -18.86 -13.94 -5.60
N VAL A 55 -18.31 -13.73 -4.39
CA VAL A 55 -16.89 -13.48 -4.17
C VAL A 55 -16.13 -14.79 -4.31
N PHE A 56 -15.18 -14.85 -5.22
CA PHE A 56 -14.25 -15.98 -5.36
C PHE A 56 -12.83 -15.47 -5.64
N LEU A 57 -11.86 -16.34 -5.34
CA LEU A 57 -10.43 -16.03 -5.53
C LEU A 57 -9.90 -16.79 -6.74
N MET A 58 -9.03 -16.16 -7.52
CA MET A 58 -8.27 -16.82 -8.58
C MET A 58 -6.88 -16.25 -8.74
N GLY A 59 -5.91 -17.10 -9.04
CA GLY A 59 -4.50 -16.74 -9.20
C GLY A 59 -3.58 -17.94 -9.12
N GLU A 60 -2.28 -17.68 -9.21
CA GLU A 60 -1.25 -18.70 -9.22
C GLU A 60 -0.96 -19.18 -7.79
N ASP A 61 -0.95 -20.49 -7.59
CA ASP A 61 -0.63 -21.18 -6.32
C ASP A 61 -1.45 -20.74 -5.09
N ILE A 62 -2.58 -20.05 -5.28
CA ILE A 62 -3.40 -19.50 -4.20
C ILE A 62 -4.22 -20.54 -3.44
N ALA A 63 -4.36 -21.76 -3.97
CA ALA A 63 -5.12 -22.83 -3.32
C ALA A 63 -4.31 -23.44 -2.14
N LYS A 64 -3.69 -24.59 -2.34
CA LYS A 64 -3.03 -25.35 -1.25
C LYS A 64 -1.79 -24.63 -0.68
N HIS A 65 -1.03 -23.92 -1.52
CA HIS A 65 0.15 -23.19 -1.06
C HIS A 65 -0.20 -21.87 -0.38
N GLY A 66 -1.35 -21.28 -0.70
CA GLY A 66 -1.80 -20.02 -0.12
C GLY A 66 -1.20 -18.78 -0.78
N GLY A 67 -0.77 -18.88 -2.04
CA GLY A 67 -0.09 -17.84 -2.80
C GLY A 67 1.40 -17.71 -2.44
N ALA A 68 2.13 -16.90 -3.20
CA ALA A 68 3.58 -16.71 -3.04
C ALA A 68 3.99 -16.27 -1.61
N PHE A 69 3.13 -15.56 -0.92
CA PHE A 69 3.36 -15.04 0.43
C PHE A 69 2.43 -15.65 1.50
N GLY A 70 1.68 -16.70 1.17
CA GLY A 70 0.80 -17.40 2.11
C GLY A 70 -0.45 -16.60 2.53
N VAL A 71 -0.85 -15.58 1.78
CA VAL A 71 -2.01 -14.73 2.12
C VAL A 71 -3.30 -15.51 2.12
N THR A 72 -3.52 -16.40 1.14
CA THR A 72 -4.75 -17.18 0.97
C THR A 72 -4.70 -18.54 1.67
N ARG A 73 -3.67 -18.81 2.49
CA ARG A 73 -3.53 -20.07 3.25
C ARG A 73 -4.83 -20.39 4.01
N THR A 74 -5.26 -21.66 4.00
CA THR A 74 -6.48 -22.18 4.61
C THR A 74 -7.79 -21.84 3.93
N LEU A 75 -7.85 -20.85 3.05
CA LEU A 75 -9.10 -20.49 2.37
C LEU A 75 -9.58 -21.60 1.40
N PHE A 76 -8.64 -22.29 0.76
CA PHE A 76 -8.99 -23.43 -0.10
C PHE A 76 -9.66 -24.57 0.67
N ASP A 77 -9.18 -24.89 1.86
CA ASP A 77 -9.75 -25.94 2.71
C ASP A 77 -11.16 -25.56 3.20
N GLN A 78 -11.39 -24.26 3.42
CA GLN A 78 -12.66 -23.74 3.89
C GLN A 78 -13.71 -23.60 2.78
N PHE A 79 -13.33 -23.14 1.59
CA PHE A 79 -14.28 -22.75 0.54
C PHE A 79 -14.28 -23.66 -0.70
N GLY A 80 -13.29 -24.54 -0.81
CA GLY A 80 -13.19 -25.50 -1.92
C GLY A 80 -12.72 -24.89 -3.26
N PRO A 81 -12.56 -25.77 -4.27
CA PRO A 81 -11.97 -25.40 -5.57
C PRO A 81 -12.85 -24.46 -6.41
N GLU A 82 -14.16 -24.44 -6.18
CA GLU A 82 -15.06 -23.54 -6.90
C GLU A 82 -14.91 -22.08 -6.48
N ARG A 83 -14.46 -21.85 -5.24
CA ARG A 83 -14.33 -20.50 -4.66
C ARG A 83 -12.88 -20.05 -4.53
N VAL A 84 -11.89 -20.96 -4.55
CA VAL A 84 -10.46 -20.66 -4.54
C VAL A 84 -9.80 -21.43 -5.67
N ARG A 85 -9.52 -20.75 -6.79
CA ARG A 85 -9.14 -21.35 -8.06
C ARG A 85 -7.68 -21.10 -8.38
N ASN A 86 -6.87 -22.15 -8.41
CA ASN A 86 -5.55 -22.08 -9.03
C ASN A 86 -5.66 -21.88 -10.53
N THR A 87 -4.80 -21.04 -11.06
CA THR A 87 -4.66 -20.82 -12.51
C THR A 87 -3.28 -21.27 -12.99
N PRO A 88 -3.13 -21.58 -14.28
CA PRO A 88 -1.81 -21.56 -14.91
C PRO A 88 -1.17 -20.16 -14.81
N ILE A 89 0.15 -20.08 -15.04
CA ILE A 89 0.87 -18.81 -15.18
C ILE A 89 0.44 -18.13 -16.49
N SER A 90 -0.52 -17.22 -16.36
CA SER A 90 -1.07 -16.46 -17.49
C SER A 90 -1.81 -15.23 -16.99
N GLU A 91 -1.10 -14.18 -16.66
CA GLU A 91 -1.62 -12.97 -16.02
C GLU A 91 -2.69 -12.28 -16.87
N ASN A 92 -2.50 -12.26 -18.19
CA ASN A 92 -3.50 -11.73 -19.12
C ASN A 92 -4.83 -12.52 -19.01
N THR A 93 -4.75 -13.84 -18.94
CA THR A 93 -5.93 -14.70 -18.82
C THR A 93 -6.60 -14.56 -17.45
N ILE A 94 -5.80 -14.45 -16.37
CA ILE A 94 -6.32 -14.25 -15.01
C ILE A 94 -7.19 -13.00 -14.97
N VAL A 95 -6.68 -11.86 -15.45
CA VAL A 95 -7.43 -10.59 -15.42
C VAL A 95 -8.58 -10.60 -16.43
N GLY A 96 -8.38 -11.16 -17.61
CA GLY A 96 -9.44 -11.28 -18.64
C GLY A 96 -10.60 -12.15 -18.20
N ALA A 97 -10.33 -13.34 -17.63
CA ALA A 97 -11.35 -14.22 -17.09
C ALA A 97 -12.06 -13.60 -15.87
N GLY A 98 -11.31 -12.91 -14.98
CA GLY A 98 -11.89 -12.16 -13.89
C GLY A 98 -12.81 -11.03 -14.37
N THR A 99 -12.41 -10.30 -15.40
CA THR A 99 -13.23 -9.25 -16.01
C THR A 99 -14.52 -9.83 -16.60
N GLY A 100 -14.43 -10.95 -17.34
CA GLY A 100 -15.59 -11.66 -17.85
C GLY A 100 -16.53 -12.17 -16.74
N ALA A 101 -15.98 -12.73 -15.66
CA ALA A 101 -16.76 -13.17 -14.51
C ALA A 101 -17.47 -11.99 -13.81
N ALA A 102 -16.81 -10.85 -13.68
CA ALA A 102 -17.40 -9.63 -13.12
C ALA A 102 -18.57 -9.13 -13.97
N LEU A 103 -18.44 -9.14 -15.30
CA LEU A 103 -19.52 -8.80 -16.22
C LEU A 103 -20.70 -9.78 -16.12
N ALA A 104 -20.45 -11.05 -15.79
CA ALA A 104 -21.46 -12.05 -15.53
C ALA A 104 -22.08 -11.96 -14.12
N GLY A 105 -21.73 -10.95 -13.33
CA GLY A 105 -22.33 -10.68 -12.01
C GLY A 105 -21.58 -11.26 -10.82
N MET A 106 -20.41 -11.89 -11.03
CA MET A 106 -19.54 -12.35 -9.95
C MET A 106 -18.67 -11.20 -9.38
N ARG A 107 -18.01 -11.44 -8.25
CA ARG A 107 -17.05 -10.52 -7.61
C ARG A 107 -15.69 -11.20 -7.45
N PRO A 108 -14.91 -11.31 -8.51
CA PRO A 108 -13.59 -11.95 -8.46
C PRO A 108 -12.57 -11.11 -7.71
N VAL A 109 -11.80 -11.78 -6.87
CA VAL A 109 -10.56 -11.24 -6.30
C VAL A 109 -9.41 -12.02 -6.90
N MET A 110 -8.69 -11.38 -7.78
CA MET A 110 -7.56 -11.99 -8.49
C MET A 110 -6.24 -11.66 -7.80
N GLU A 111 -5.25 -12.55 -7.93
CA GLU A 111 -3.88 -12.31 -7.48
C GLU A 111 -2.90 -12.50 -8.65
N ILE A 112 -2.05 -11.51 -8.89
CA ILE A 112 -0.82 -11.63 -9.66
C ILE A 112 0.33 -11.61 -8.64
N MET A 113 1.28 -12.57 -8.76
CA MET A 113 2.30 -12.81 -7.73
C MET A 113 3.17 -11.60 -7.40
N PHE A 114 3.42 -10.70 -8.37
CA PHE A 114 4.16 -9.45 -8.23
C PHE A 114 3.60 -8.39 -9.17
N VAL A 115 3.57 -7.15 -8.72
CA VAL A 115 3.11 -6.03 -9.54
C VAL A 115 3.88 -5.90 -10.85
N ASP A 116 5.13 -6.32 -10.86
CA ASP A 116 6.03 -6.33 -12.02
C ASP A 116 5.43 -7.10 -13.22
N PHE A 117 4.70 -8.18 -12.95
CA PHE A 117 4.07 -9.03 -13.98
C PHE A 117 2.74 -8.48 -14.49
N SER A 118 2.22 -7.43 -13.88
CA SER A 118 1.00 -6.77 -14.38
C SER A 118 1.14 -6.24 -15.80
N GLY A 119 2.39 -5.97 -16.24
CA GLY A 119 2.68 -5.59 -17.62
C GLY A 119 2.13 -6.57 -18.65
N LEU A 120 2.06 -7.87 -18.33
CA LEU A 120 1.48 -8.92 -19.19
C LEU A 120 -0.07 -8.82 -19.29
N ALA A 121 -0.73 -8.21 -18.30
CA ALA A 121 -2.18 -8.09 -18.22
C ALA A 121 -2.70 -6.67 -18.50
N MET A 122 -1.84 -5.73 -18.91
CA MET A 122 -2.20 -4.31 -19.04
C MET A 122 -3.34 -4.06 -20.03
N ASP A 123 -3.49 -4.83 -21.09
CA ASP A 123 -4.66 -4.72 -21.98
C ASP A 123 -5.96 -4.98 -21.21
N GLN A 124 -6.02 -6.07 -20.47
CA GLN A 124 -7.22 -6.44 -19.70
C GLN A 124 -7.52 -5.45 -18.58
N ILE A 125 -6.49 -4.89 -17.94
CA ILE A 125 -6.63 -3.89 -16.89
C ILE A 125 -7.07 -2.55 -17.47
N CYS A 126 -6.30 -2.02 -18.42
CA CYS A 126 -6.40 -0.62 -18.86
C CYS A 126 -7.39 -0.43 -20.02
N THR A 127 -7.41 -1.35 -20.99
CA THR A 127 -8.21 -1.21 -22.20
C THR A 127 -9.61 -1.79 -21.98
N GLN A 128 -9.72 -2.91 -21.29
CA GLN A 128 -10.99 -3.58 -21.05
C GLN A 128 -11.64 -3.10 -19.74
N ALA A 129 -11.19 -3.56 -18.61
CA ALA A 129 -11.87 -3.38 -17.32
C ALA A 129 -12.09 -1.92 -16.95
N ALA A 130 -11.07 -1.08 -17.09
CA ALA A 130 -11.16 0.35 -16.76
C ALA A 130 -12.19 1.11 -17.61
N LYS A 131 -12.46 0.66 -18.85
CA LYS A 131 -13.28 1.40 -19.84
C LYS A 131 -14.70 0.87 -19.97
N LEU A 132 -14.94 -0.42 -19.69
CA LEU A 132 -16.22 -1.07 -19.97
C LEU A 132 -17.42 -0.33 -19.35
N ARG A 133 -17.32 0.11 -18.10
CA ARG A 133 -18.41 0.85 -17.45
C ARG A 133 -18.75 2.14 -18.18
N PHE A 134 -17.73 2.90 -18.61
CA PHE A 134 -17.93 4.12 -19.38
C PHE A 134 -18.48 3.84 -20.78
N MET A 135 -17.89 2.87 -21.50
CA MET A 135 -18.28 2.53 -22.87
C MET A 135 -19.73 2.03 -22.97
N THR A 136 -20.25 1.44 -21.90
CA THR A 136 -21.63 0.93 -21.83
C THR A 136 -22.61 1.94 -21.20
N GLY A 137 -22.19 3.18 -20.98
CA GLY A 137 -23.04 4.18 -20.34
C GLY A 137 -23.46 3.83 -18.91
N GLY A 138 -22.62 3.10 -18.18
CA GLY A 138 -22.88 2.67 -16.81
C GLY A 138 -23.73 1.40 -16.66
N GLN A 139 -24.17 0.78 -17.76
CA GLN A 139 -24.98 -0.45 -17.73
C GLN A 139 -24.19 -1.64 -17.21
N CYS A 140 -22.92 -1.75 -17.56
CA CYS A 140 -22.01 -2.76 -17.02
C CYS A 140 -21.30 -2.26 -15.79
N LYS A 141 -21.10 -3.16 -14.82
CA LYS A 141 -20.23 -2.99 -13.67
C LYS A 141 -19.08 -3.97 -13.80
N VAL A 142 -17.91 -3.60 -13.27
CA VAL A 142 -16.73 -4.46 -13.29
C VAL A 142 -16.20 -4.57 -11.85
N PRO A 143 -16.95 -5.23 -10.95
CA PRO A 143 -16.67 -5.31 -9.52
C PRO A 143 -15.60 -6.36 -9.22
N TRP A 144 -14.34 -6.10 -9.59
CA TRP A 144 -13.24 -6.96 -9.24
C TRP A 144 -12.14 -6.26 -8.45
N VAL A 145 -11.37 -7.03 -7.71
CA VAL A 145 -10.14 -6.60 -7.06
C VAL A 145 -8.97 -7.38 -7.65
N LEU A 146 -7.92 -6.67 -8.07
CA LEU A 146 -6.65 -7.25 -8.45
C LEU A 146 -5.62 -6.95 -7.36
N ARG A 147 -5.24 -7.98 -6.59
CA ARG A 147 -4.24 -7.94 -5.55
C ARG A 147 -2.87 -8.20 -6.16
N MET A 148 -1.90 -7.37 -5.82
CA MET A 148 -0.52 -7.52 -6.27
C MET A 148 0.47 -7.09 -5.19
N PRO A 149 1.38 -7.97 -4.78
CA PRO A 149 2.53 -7.60 -3.97
C PRO A 149 3.46 -6.64 -4.72
N GLN A 150 3.91 -5.57 -4.04
CA GLN A 150 4.88 -4.62 -4.60
C GLN A 150 5.98 -4.26 -3.62
N GLY A 151 6.96 -3.49 -4.07
CA GLY A 151 8.02 -2.91 -3.26
C GLY A 151 9.16 -3.86 -2.95
N GLY A 152 10.16 -3.35 -2.29
CA GLY A 152 11.36 -4.07 -1.87
C GLY A 152 11.76 -3.77 -0.44
N GLY A 153 13.05 -3.72 -0.19
CA GLY A 153 13.62 -3.33 1.09
C GLY A 153 13.66 -4.42 2.15
N ALA A 154 14.36 -4.13 3.24
CA ALA A 154 14.47 -4.96 4.44
C ALA A 154 14.98 -6.39 4.21
N GLY A 155 15.93 -6.58 3.30
CA GLY A 155 16.51 -7.90 3.02
C GLY A 155 15.54 -8.89 2.39
N LYS A 156 14.52 -8.38 1.71
CA LYS A 156 13.57 -9.15 0.90
C LYS A 156 13.64 -8.74 -0.57
N SER A 157 14.80 -8.22 -1.00
CA SER A 157 15.02 -7.90 -2.40
C SER A 157 14.89 -9.14 -3.26
N THR A 158 14.08 -8.99 -4.25
CA THR A 158 13.91 -9.98 -5.32
C THR A 158 14.37 -9.40 -6.65
N ALA A 159 15.27 -8.42 -6.60
CA ALA A 159 15.89 -7.72 -7.72
C ALA A 159 14.91 -6.94 -8.62
N ALA A 160 15.38 -6.58 -9.81
CA ALA A 160 14.75 -5.60 -10.68
C ALA A 160 13.35 -5.96 -11.19
N GLN A 161 13.04 -7.26 -11.27
CA GLN A 161 11.80 -7.76 -11.86
C GLN A 161 10.74 -8.18 -10.84
N HIS A 162 11.01 -8.01 -9.53
CA HIS A 162 10.12 -8.49 -8.46
C HIS A 162 10.03 -7.51 -7.29
N SER A 163 10.48 -6.27 -7.45
CA SER A 163 10.60 -5.32 -6.34
C SER A 163 10.16 -3.91 -6.69
N GLN A 164 9.51 -3.71 -7.82
CA GLN A 164 9.08 -2.39 -8.24
C GLN A 164 7.87 -1.91 -7.42
N SER A 165 7.69 -0.58 -7.39
CA SER A 165 6.50 0.12 -6.88
C SER A 165 5.88 0.86 -8.06
N LEU A 166 4.77 0.31 -8.58
CA LEU A 166 4.17 0.71 -9.87
C LEU A 166 2.77 1.33 -9.74
N GLU A 167 2.42 1.83 -8.56
CA GLU A 167 1.10 2.40 -8.28
C GLU A 167 0.67 3.46 -9.29
N VAL A 168 1.61 4.25 -9.81
CA VAL A 168 1.32 5.33 -10.77
C VAL A 168 0.91 4.83 -12.15
N TRP A 169 1.30 3.62 -12.55
CA TRP A 169 0.86 3.05 -13.81
C TRP A 169 -0.67 2.92 -13.86
N PHE A 170 -1.24 2.50 -12.75
CA PHE A 170 -2.68 2.29 -12.62
C PHE A 170 -3.41 3.58 -12.25
N ALA A 171 -2.81 4.43 -11.42
CA ALA A 171 -3.40 5.70 -11.02
C ALA A 171 -3.61 6.66 -12.20
N HIS A 172 -2.77 6.55 -13.24
CA HIS A 172 -2.91 7.33 -14.47
C HIS A 172 -4.08 6.86 -15.37
N ILE A 173 -4.71 5.73 -15.09
CA ILE A 173 -5.76 5.15 -15.94
C ILE A 173 -7.16 5.51 -15.40
N PRO A 174 -7.92 6.40 -16.07
CA PRO A 174 -9.28 6.70 -15.67
C PRO A 174 -10.17 5.45 -15.69
N GLY A 175 -10.92 5.26 -14.61
CA GLY A 175 -11.79 4.10 -14.39
C GLY A 175 -11.24 3.06 -13.43
N LEU A 176 -9.95 3.15 -13.03
CA LEU A 176 -9.37 2.32 -11.98
C LEU A 176 -9.34 3.05 -10.62
N LYS A 177 -9.52 2.28 -9.55
CA LYS A 177 -9.15 2.69 -8.20
C LYS A 177 -7.83 2.03 -7.82
N VAL A 178 -6.98 2.73 -7.06
CA VAL A 178 -5.66 2.24 -6.65
C VAL A 178 -5.50 2.42 -5.16
N VAL A 179 -5.33 1.32 -4.44
CA VAL A 179 -5.28 1.27 -2.97
C VAL A 179 -3.94 0.70 -2.52
N LEU A 180 -3.31 1.34 -1.55
CA LEU A 180 -2.01 0.94 -0.99
C LEU A 180 -2.03 1.12 0.54
N PRO A 181 -2.57 0.15 1.30
CA PRO A 181 -2.66 0.24 2.75
C PRO A 181 -1.30 0.12 3.44
N SER A 182 -1.19 0.71 4.63
CA SER A 182 0.04 0.75 5.42
C SER A 182 0.01 -0.07 6.71
N THR A 183 -1.18 -0.46 7.19
CA THR A 183 -1.36 -1.17 8.46
C THR A 183 -2.30 -2.37 8.30
N PRO A 184 -2.28 -3.35 9.23
CA PRO A 184 -3.27 -4.43 9.26
C PRO A 184 -4.72 -3.94 9.28
N TYR A 185 -5.00 -2.88 10.06
CA TYR A 185 -6.31 -2.23 10.12
C TYR A 185 -6.75 -1.69 8.76
N ASP A 186 -5.88 -0.93 8.11
CA ASP A 186 -6.16 -0.36 6.78
C ASP A 186 -6.33 -1.48 5.74
N ALA A 187 -5.47 -2.49 5.77
CA ALA A 187 -5.51 -3.60 4.82
C ALA A 187 -6.84 -4.34 4.86
N LYS A 188 -7.33 -4.68 6.07
CA LYS A 188 -8.63 -5.35 6.24
C LYS A 188 -9.79 -4.45 5.79
N GLY A 189 -9.84 -3.23 6.30
CA GLY A 189 -10.98 -2.33 6.06
C GLY A 189 -11.09 -1.86 4.62
N LEU A 190 -9.96 -1.54 3.97
CA LEU A 190 -9.92 -1.09 2.58
C LEU A 190 -10.14 -2.24 1.59
N LEU A 191 -9.65 -3.46 1.88
CA LEU A 191 -9.91 -4.61 1.01
C LEU A 191 -11.39 -4.98 1.00
N LYS A 192 -12.05 -4.95 2.15
CA LYS A 192 -13.51 -5.16 2.21
C LYS A 192 -14.26 -4.08 1.41
N ALA A 193 -13.85 -2.81 1.52
CA ALA A 193 -14.41 -1.73 0.71
C ALA A 193 -14.21 -1.97 -0.79
N ALA A 194 -13.02 -2.39 -1.20
CA ALA A 194 -12.68 -2.68 -2.59
C ALA A 194 -13.53 -3.84 -3.16
N ILE A 195 -13.70 -4.92 -2.38
CA ILE A 195 -14.53 -6.06 -2.79
C ILE A 195 -16.02 -5.67 -2.94
N ARG A 196 -16.49 -4.74 -2.13
CA ARG A 196 -17.88 -4.25 -2.17
C ARG A 196 -18.13 -3.19 -3.24
N ASP A 197 -17.10 -2.58 -3.78
CA ASP A 197 -17.21 -1.55 -4.82
C ASP A 197 -17.59 -2.15 -6.18
N ASP A 198 -18.27 -1.37 -7.00
CA ASP A 198 -18.73 -1.79 -8.34
C ASP A 198 -17.75 -1.43 -9.47
N SER A 199 -16.59 -0.87 -9.14
CA SER A 199 -15.55 -0.48 -10.08
C SER A 199 -14.27 -1.30 -9.88
N PRO A 200 -13.47 -1.50 -10.91
CA PRO A 200 -12.22 -2.26 -10.81
C PRO A 200 -11.23 -1.58 -9.87
N THR A 201 -10.71 -2.33 -8.92
CA THR A 201 -9.77 -1.84 -7.91
C THR A 201 -8.45 -2.61 -7.95
N ILE A 202 -7.37 -1.89 -8.13
CA ILE A 202 -6.00 -2.36 -7.94
C ILE A 202 -5.67 -2.24 -6.46
N PHE A 203 -5.36 -3.35 -5.82
CA PHE A 203 -5.04 -3.42 -4.40
C PHE A 203 -3.58 -3.85 -4.23
N LEU A 204 -2.71 -2.89 -3.93
CA LEU A 204 -1.27 -3.09 -3.83
C LEU A 204 -0.89 -3.41 -2.40
N GLU A 205 -0.13 -4.50 -2.23
CA GLU A 205 0.30 -5.00 -0.93
C GLU A 205 1.81 -4.87 -0.80
N HIS A 206 2.29 -4.10 0.17
CA HIS A 206 3.72 -3.95 0.30
C HIS A 206 4.34 -5.18 0.96
N LYS A 207 5.25 -5.88 0.26
CA LYS A 207 5.89 -7.13 0.72
C LYS A 207 6.56 -7.03 2.09
N PHE A 208 7.17 -5.88 2.37
CA PHE A 208 7.80 -5.61 3.67
C PHE A 208 6.79 -5.65 4.82
N LEU A 209 5.53 -5.26 4.57
CA LEU A 209 4.51 -5.17 5.59
C LEU A 209 3.85 -6.50 5.96
N TYR A 210 3.99 -7.57 5.19
CA TYR A 210 3.27 -8.82 5.45
C TYR A 210 3.46 -9.38 6.87
N SER A 211 4.63 -9.20 7.46
CA SER A 211 4.95 -9.64 8.82
C SER A 211 4.68 -8.58 9.89
N PHE A 212 4.32 -7.36 9.50
CA PHE A 212 4.03 -6.29 10.46
C PHE A 212 2.73 -6.56 11.18
N ARG A 213 2.75 -6.41 12.50
CA ARG A 213 1.60 -6.66 13.36
C ARG A 213 0.96 -5.34 13.79
N GLY A 214 -0.33 -5.38 14.07
CA GLY A 214 -1.09 -4.25 14.55
C GLY A 214 -2.45 -4.68 15.07
N LEU A 215 -3.10 -3.80 15.80
CA LEU A 215 -4.45 -4.03 16.33
C LEU A 215 -5.49 -3.92 15.21
N VAL A 216 -6.41 -4.86 15.18
CA VAL A 216 -7.55 -4.91 14.25
C VAL A 216 -8.82 -5.19 15.04
N PRO A 217 -9.90 -4.38 14.90
CA PRO A 217 -11.17 -4.62 15.58
C PRO A 217 -11.74 -6.00 15.27
N ASP A 218 -12.32 -6.65 16.28
CA ASP A 218 -13.05 -7.91 16.11
C ASP A 218 -14.41 -7.70 15.45
N GLN A 219 -15.01 -6.53 15.66
CA GLN A 219 -16.27 -6.15 15.02
C GLN A 219 -16.07 -5.86 13.52
N GLU A 220 -17.13 -5.98 12.75
CA GLU A 220 -17.10 -5.62 11.33
C GLU A 220 -16.87 -4.12 11.14
N TYR A 221 -15.98 -3.77 10.21
CA TYR A 221 -15.78 -2.41 9.77
C TYR A 221 -15.34 -2.37 8.31
N VAL A 222 -15.56 -1.23 7.68
CA VAL A 222 -15.15 -0.93 6.31
C VAL A 222 -14.56 0.48 6.31
N LEU A 223 -13.48 0.69 5.58
CA LEU A 223 -12.86 2.00 5.42
C LEU A 223 -13.20 2.61 4.05
N PRO A 224 -13.55 3.89 3.98
CA PRO A 224 -13.87 4.53 2.70
C PRO A 224 -12.65 4.62 1.80
N LEU A 225 -12.82 4.26 0.52
CA LEU A 225 -11.83 4.52 -0.52
C LEU A 225 -11.79 6.03 -0.82
N GLY A 226 -10.62 6.54 -1.20
CA GLY A 226 -10.45 7.97 -1.50
C GLY A 226 -10.38 8.87 -0.27
N LYS A 227 -9.96 8.32 0.88
CA LYS A 227 -9.75 9.08 2.11
C LYS A 227 -8.39 8.79 2.72
N CYS A 228 -7.63 9.86 2.94
CA CYS A 228 -6.39 9.81 3.73
C CYS A 228 -6.68 9.51 5.19
N ASP A 229 -5.62 9.15 5.92
CA ASP A 229 -5.64 9.00 7.36
C ASP A 229 -4.49 9.79 7.99
N VAL A 230 -4.81 10.64 8.96
CA VAL A 230 -3.79 11.37 9.71
C VAL A 230 -3.30 10.48 10.85
N LYS A 231 -2.30 9.66 10.57
CA LYS A 231 -1.71 8.70 11.52
C LYS A 231 -1.10 9.38 12.75
N ARG A 232 -0.65 10.60 12.60
CA ARG A 232 -0.11 11.42 13.68
C ARG A 232 -0.45 12.88 13.45
N GLN A 233 -1.01 13.52 14.46
CA GLN A 233 -1.23 14.96 14.46
C GLN A 233 0.09 15.71 14.70
N GLY A 234 0.31 16.80 13.97
CA GLY A 234 1.47 17.65 14.10
C GLY A 234 1.15 19.11 13.77
N LYS A 235 2.09 20.04 14.05
CA LYS A 235 1.90 21.48 13.83
C LYS A 235 3.04 22.16 13.08
N ASP A 236 4.20 21.51 12.94
CA ASP A 236 5.40 22.17 12.40
C ASP A 236 5.70 21.76 10.96
N VAL A 237 5.49 20.49 10.60
CA VAL A 237 5.71 19.93 9.26
C VAL A 237 4.76 18.80 8.97
N THR A 238 4.26 18.72 7.75
CA THR A 238 3.46 17.60 7.24
C THR A 238 4.32 16.67 6.41
N VAL A 239 4.25 15.38 6.71
CA VAL A 239 4.79 14.30 5.86
C VAL A 239 3.61 13.60 5.19
N VAL A 240 3.52 13.67 3.86
CA VAL A 240 2.53 12.94 3.05
C VAL A 240 3.19 11.70 2.49
N THR A 241 2.60 10.53 2.69
CA THR A 241 3.22 9.25 2.35
C THR A 241 2.19 8.13 2.17
N SER A 242 2.64 6.92 1.78
CA SER A 242 1.80 5.73 1.60
C SER A 242 2.58 4.44 1.83
N GLY A 243 1.87 3.34 2.02
CA GLY A 243 2.46 2.00 2.13
C GLY A 243 3.53 1.89 3.21
N ALA A 244 4.66 1.24 2.92
CA ALA A 244 5.74 1.05 3.89
C ALA A 244 6.38 2.36 4.37
N MET A 245 6.35 3.42 3.56
CA MET A 245 6.94 4.69 3.92
C MET A 245 6.22 5.42 5.07
N VAL A 246 4.98 5.05 5.37
CA VAL A 246 4.26 5.51 6.57
C VAL A 246 5.03 5.15 7.84
N TRP A 247 5.60 3.94 7.90
CA TRP A 247 6.39 3.47 9.04
C TRP A 247 7.67 4.27 9.21
N HIS A 248 8.39 4.54 8.12
CA HIS A 248 9.58 5.39 8.15
C HIS A 248 9.26 6.82 8.58
N ALA A 249 8.13 7.37 8.14
CA ALA A 249 7.67 8.69 8.56
C ALA A 249 7.32 8.76 10.05
N MET A 250 6.65 7.73 10.58
CA MET A 250 6.31 7.65 12.01
C MET A 250 7.56 7.53 12.90
N VAL A 251 8.55 6.71 12.49
CA VAL A 251 9.83 6.63 13.20
C VAL A 251 10.57 7.96 13.16
N ALA A 252 10.65 8.60 12.00
CA ALA A 252 11.26 9.93 11.88
C ALA A 252 10.59 10.96 12.78
N ALA A 253 9.26 10.94 12.86
CA ALA A 253 8.48 11.80 13.76
C ALA A 253 8.83 11.56 15.23
N ASN A 254 9.01 10.30 15.65
CA ASN A 254 9.43 9.97 17.02
C ASN A 254 10.87 10.41 17.33
N ILE A 255 11.79 10.27 16.38
CA ILE A 255 13.19 10.77 16.53
C ILE A 255 13.23 12.29 16.68
N LEU A 256 12.32 13.02 16.02
CA LEU A 256 12.32 14.48 16.01
C LEU A 256 11.50 15.10 17.13
N ALA A 257 10.56 14.39 17.72
CA ALA A 257 9.72 14.88 18.81
C ALA A 257 10.53 15.38 20.03
N PRO A 258 11.58 14.66 20.53
CA PRO A 258 12.41 15.17 21.62
C PRO A 258 13.22 16.42 21.24
N LYS A 259 13.37 16.71 19.96
CA LYS A 259 14.03 17.91 19.44
C LYS A 259 13.07 19.08 19.26
N GLY A 260 11.81 18.94 19.74
CA GLY A 260 10.78 19.96 19.68
C GLY A 260 10.10 20.11 18.31
N ILE A 261 10.29 19.18 17.37
CA ILE A 261 9.66 19.21 16.04
C ILE A 261 8.42 18.32 16.03
N SER A 262 7.26 18.94 15.85
CA SER A 262 5.95 18.28 15.81
C SER A 262 5.56 17.93 14.38
N VAL A 263 5.73 16.66 14.02
CA VAL A 263 5.50 16.14 12.67
C VAL A 263 4.09 15.59 12.57
N GLU A 264 3.35 16.07 11.57
CA GLU A 264 2.09 15.45 11.11
C GLU A 264 2.39 14.40 10.06
N VAL A 265 1.77 13.23 10.17
CA VAL A 265 1.94 12.14 9.18
C VAL A 265 0.59 11.83 8.56
N VAL A 266 0.49 12.08 7.25
CA VAL A 266 -0.69 11.81 6.42
C VAL A 266 -0.42 10.57 5.58
N ASP A 267 -1.17 9.50 5.84
CA ASP A 267 -1.19 8.29 5.03
C ASP A 267 -2.24 8.41 3.93
N VAL A 268 -1.82 8.42 2.69
CA VAL A 268 -2.70 8.59 1.53
C VAL A 268 -3.66 7.40 1.36
N ARG A 269 -3.25 6.19 1.65
CA ARG A 269 -4.00 4.92 1.57
C ARG A 269 -4.60 4.60 0.20
N THR A 270 -5.19 5.58 -0.46
CA THR A 270 -5.77 5.47 -1.81
C THR A 270 -5.08 6.44 -2.74
N ILE A 271 -4.32 5.89 -3.69
CA ILE A 271 -3.58 6.70 -4.67
C ILE A 271 -4.54 7.32 -5.69
N SER A 272 -5.59 6.58 -6.03
CA SER A 272 -6.68 7.04 -6.91
C SER A 272 -8.01 6.40 -6.46
N PRO A 273 -9.07 7.19 -6.18
CA PRO A 273 -9.09 8.65 -6.14
C PRO A 273 -8.29 9.22 -4.96
N LEU A 274 -7.65 10.36 -5.16
CA LEU A 274 -6.84 11.03 -4.13
C LEU A 274 -7.71 11.90 -3.22
N ASP A 275 -7.42 11.92 -1.92
CA ASP A 275 -8.03 12.86 -0.96
C ASP A 275 -7.22 14.16 -0.90
N GLU A 276 -7.43 15.00 -1.89
CA GLU A 276 -6.73 16.28 -2.03
C GLU A 276 -7.04 17.23 -0.87
N ASP A 277 -8.29 17.20 -0.37
CA ASP A 277 -8.73 18.07 0.72
C ASP A 277 -7.92 17.85 2.01
N THR A 278 -7.68 16.59 2.38
CA THR A 278 -6.89 16.26 3.59
C THR A 278 -5.43 16.67 3.42
N ILE A 279 -4.85 16.42 2.23
CA ILE A 279 -3.47 16.83 1.92
C ILE A 279 -3.35 18.36 2.00
N GLY A 280 -4.24 19.09 1.34
CA GLY A 280 -4.26 20.55 1.31
C GLY A 280 -4.48 21.16 2.71
N ALA A 281 -5.41 20.61 3.50
CA ALA A 281 -5.66 21.07 4.87
C ALA A 281 -4.43 20.89 5.78
N SER A 282 -3.76 19.74 5.72
CA SER A 282 -2.53 19.49 6.47
C SER A 282 -1.39 20.41 6.03
N ALA A 283 -1.25 20.65 4.73
CA ALA A 283 -0.24 21.56 4.18
C ALA A 283 -0.46 23.01 4.65
N ARG A 284 -1.72 23.50 4.61
CA ARG A 284 -2.07 24.84 5.14
C ARG A 284 -1.79 24.96 6.62
N LYS A 285 -2.07 23.93 7.40
CA LYS A 285 -1.87 23.92 8.86
C LYS A 285 -0.41 24.09 9.25
N THR A 286 0.49 23.38 8.60
CA THR A 286 1.91 23.36 8.99
C THR A 286 2.77 24.35 8.21
N GLY A 287 2.44 24.59 6.96
CA GLY A 287 3.20 25.42 6.01
C GLY A 287 4.53 24.81 5.57
N ARG A 288 4.86 23.59 5.98
CA ARG A 288 6.05 22.84 5.57
C ARG A 288 5.67 21.44 5.17
N VAL A 289 6.14 20.96 4.03
CA VAL A 289 5.71 19.70 3.45
C VAL A 289 6.89 18.86 2.98
N VAL A 290 6.90 17.61 3.41
CA VAL A 290 7.78 16.55 2.91
C VAL A 290 6.91 15.46 2.28
N LEU A 291 7.21 15.09 1.04
CA LEU A 291 6.49 14.05 0.30
C LEU A 291 7.39 12.81 0.21
N VAL A 292 6.90 11.68 0.69
CA VAL A 292 7.71 10.46 0.79
C VAL A 292 7.05 9.33 0.03
N ALA A 293 7.77 8.69 -0.90
CA ALA A 293 7.32 7.50 -1.62
C ALA A 293 8.49 6.54 -1.87
N GLU A 294 8.22 5.25 -1.86
CA GLU A 294 9.22 4.25 -2.22
C GLU A 294 9.52 4.26 -3.72
N ALA A 295 8.51 4.48 -4.55
CA ALA A 295 8.65 4.59 -6.00
C ALA A 295 9.70 5.64 -6.40
N CYS A 296 10.23 5.50 -7.60
CA CYS A 296 11.22 6.43 -8.12
C CYS A 296 10.67 7.85 -8.27
N ARG A 297 11.58 8.85 -8.21
CA ARG A 297 11.24 10.29 -8.24
C ARG A 297 10.51 10.72 -9.51
N SER A 298 10.97 10.23 -10.66
CA SER A 298 10.46 10.66 -11.96
C SER A 298 9.08 10.06 -12.20
N TYR A 299 8.12 10.91 -12.49
CA TYR A 299 6.72 10.51 -12.73
C TYR A 299 6.06 9.73 -11.58
N GLY A 300 6.62 9.78 -10.37
CA GLY A 300 6.05 9.16 -9.18
C GLY A 300 4.92 9.99 -8.56
N ALA A 301 4.11 9.37 -7.71
CA ALA A 301 2.94 9.96 -7.05
C ALA A 301 3.24 11.26 -6.28
N THR A 302 4.47 11.41 -5.78
CA THR A 302 4.91 12.65 -5.10
C THR A 302 4.89 13.88 -6.01
N GLY A 303 4.85 13.73 -7.32
CA GLY A 303 4.65 14.82 -8.27
C GLY A 303 3.24 15.39 -8.18
N GLU A 304 2.23 14.52 -8.23
CA GLU A 304 0.82 14.87 -8.10
C GLU A 304 0.51 15.43 -6.71
N TRP A 305 0.93 14.75 -5.65
CA TRP A 305 0.74 15.26 -4.28
C TRP A 305 1.36 16.64 -4.08
N GLY A 306 2.52 16.91 -4.74
CA GLY A 306 3.17 18.20 -4.71
C GLY A 306 2.34 19.28 -5.42
N MET A 307 1.69 18.96 -6.54
CA MET A 307 0.80 19.90 -7.22
C MET A 307 -0.44 20.21 -6.40
N VAL A 308 -1.07 19.21 -5.79
CA VAL A 308 -2.17 19.42 -4.84
C VAL A 308 -1.78 20.38 -3.71
N VAL A 309 -0.58 20.22 -3.15
CA VAL A 309 -0.07 21.14 -2.11
C VAL A 309 0.12 22.56 -2.68
N VAL A 310 0.65 22.70 -3.88
CA VAL A 310 0.83 24.02 -4.53
C VAL A 310 -0.52 24.66 -4.82
N GLU A 311 -1.46 23.94 -5.39
CA GLU A 311 -2.78 24.47 -5.75
C GLU A 311 -3.60 24.88 -4.53
N GLN A 312 -3.51 24.12 -3.42
CA GLN A 312 -4.35 24.35 -2.25
C GLN A 312 -3.67 25.11 -1.09
N ALA A 313 -2.33 25.20 -1.07
CA ALA A 313 -1.62 25.74 0.07
C ALA A 313 -0.42 26.64 -0.29
N PHE A 314 -0.26 27.10 -1.52
CA PHE A 314 0.89 27.90 -1.95
C PHE A 314 1.20 29.08 -1.02
N ASP A 315 0.20 29.90 -0.72
CA ASP A 315 0.33 31.09 0.11
C ASP A 315 0.65 30.80 1.59
N TYR A 316 0.53 29.54 2.01
CA TYR A 316 0.81 29.10 3.37
C TYR A 316 2.21 28.48 3.50
N LEU A 317 2.90 28.21 2.39
CA LEU A 317 4.20 27.55 2.40
C LEU A 317 5.28 28.45 2.99
N LYS A 318 5.99 27.93 3.99
CA LYS A 318 7.11 28.60 4.70
C LYS A 318 8.47 28.09 4.21
N ALA A 319 8.51 27.03 3.43
CA ALA A 319 9.71 26.42 2.87
C ALA A 319 9.38 25.70 1.55
N PRO A 320 10.36 25.47 0.68
CA PRO A 320 10.18 24.61 -0.49
C PRO A 320 9.73 23.21 -0.11
N ILE A 321 8.83 22.62 -0.92
CA ILE A 321 8.43 21.22 -0.77
C ILE A 321 9.63 20.30 -1.01
N VAL A 322 9.87 19.36 -0.12
CA VAL A 322 10.95 18.37 -0.24
C VAL A 322 10.40 17.01 -0.60
N ARG A 323 10.96 16.35 -1.60
CA ARG A 323 10.60 14.99 -1.99
C ARG A 323 11.69 14.00 -1.60
N VAL A 324 11.31 12.96 -0.87
CA VAL A 324 12.13 11.79 -0.50
C VAL A 324 11.59 10.59 -1.23
N THR A 325 12.34 10.06 -2.18
CA THR A 325 11.85 9.02 -3.11
C THR A 325 12.96 8.05 -3.46
N GLY A 326 12.57 6.87 -3.94
CA GLY A 326 13.51 5.95 -4.58
C GLY A 326 14.29 6.58 -5.72
N ARG A 327 15.47 6.07 -5.97
CA ARG A 327 16.31 6.50 -7.11
C ARG A 327 15.69 6.02 -8.41
N PHE A 328 15.92 6.77 -9.49
CA PHE A 328 15.53 6.36 -10.84
C PHE A 328 16.55 5.35 -11.37
N SER A 329 16.43 4.11 -10.90
CA SER A 329 17.33 2.99 -11.21
C SER A 329 16.58 1.67 -11.09
N PRO A 330 16.90 0.67 -11.91
CA PRO A 330 16.50 -0.71 -11.63
C PRO A 330 17.00 -1.13 -10.23
N ILE A 331 16.26 -2.04 -9.60
CA ILE A 331 16.54 -2.45 -8.21
C ILE A 331 17.60 -3.56 -8.23
N PRO A 332 18.74 -3.37 -7.54
CA PRO A 332 19.79 -4.37 -7.49
C PRO A 332 19.43 -5.52 -6.54
N PHE A 333 20.02 -6.69 -6.77
CA PHE A 333 19.82 -7.87 -5.93
C PHE A 333 20.62 -7.81 -4.61
N ALA A 334 21.83 -7.25 -4.64
CA ALA A 334 22.68 -7.20 -3.46
C ALA A 334 22.14 -6.22 -2.42
N ASP A 335 21.94 -6.66 -1.18
CA ASP A 335 21.40 -5.85 -0.07
C ASP A 335 22.12 -4.52 0.12
N SER A 336 23.44 -4.50 -0.03
CA SER A 336 24.25 -3.29 0.12
C SER A 336 23.98 -2.23 -0.94
N LEU A 337 23.60 -2.65 -2.16
CA LEU A 337 23.22 -1.78 -3.26
C LEU A 337 21.73 -1.41 -3.19
N GLU A 338 20.89 -2.34 -2.80
CA GLU A 338 19.45 -2.13 -2.64
C GLU A 338 19.16 -1.01 -1.63
N LYS A 339 19.85 -1.00 -0.47
CA LYS A 339 19.76 0.06 0.54
C LYS A 339 20.05 1.46 -0.02
N GLY A 340 20.84 1.57 -1.08
CA GLY A 340 21.12 2.83 -1.74
C GLY A 340 20.02 3.29 -2.71
N VAL A 341 19.01 2.48 -3.00
CA VAL A 341 17.92 2.80 -3.94
C VAL A 341 16.69 3.31 -3.20
N TRP A 342 16.36 2.72 -2.06
CA TRP A 342 15.17 3.05 -1.29
C TRP A 342 15.38 4.21 -0.32
N PRO A 343 14.35 5.03 -0.05
CA PRO A 343 14.37 5.95 1.07
C PRO A 343 14.36 5.19 2.41
N GLU A 344 15.14 5.68 3.34
CA GLU A 344 15.17 5.18 4.72
C GLU A 344 14.71 6.26 5.71
N THR A 345 14.54 5.89 6.97
CA THR A 345 14.10 6.82 8.04
C THR A 345 15.01 8.05 8.13
N ASP A 346 16.32 7.88 8.00
CA ASP A 346 17.28 9.00 8.08
C ASP A 346 17.11 9.98 6.93
N ASP A 347 16.69 9.53 5.75
CA ASP A 347 16.37 10.42 4.63
C ASP A 347 15.18 11.30 4.95
N VAL A 348 14.14 10.71 5.58
CA VAL A 348 12.95 11.45 6.02
C VAL A 348 13.31 12.45 7.12
N VAL A 349 14.13 12.05 8.10
CA VAL A 349 14.62 12.94 9.17
C VAL A 349 15.37 14.14 8.59
N ARG A 350 16.32 13.90 7.68
CA ARG A 350 17.08 14.98 7.01
C ARG A 350 16.18 15.91 6.20
N ALA A 351 15.18 15.33 5.50
CA ALA A 351 14.25 16.13 4.72
C ALA A 351 13.39 17.04 5.61
N ILE A 352 12.88 16.52 6.73
CA ILE A 352 12.12 17.31 7.71
C ILE A 352 12.99 18.44 8.25
N GLN A 353 14.19 18.13 8.73
CA GLN A 353 15.11 19.15 9.26
C GLN A 353 15.44 20.26 8.24
N ARG A 354 15.59 19.87 6.95
CA ARG A 354 15.80 20.85 5.87
C ARG A 354 14.65 21.83 5.69
N THR A 355 13.41 21.40 5.94
CA THR A 355 12.24 22.30 5.85
C THR A 355 12.10 23.21 7.06
N MET A 356 12.80 22.89 8.15
CA MET A 356 12.79 23.67 9.40
C MET A 356 13.86 24.75 9.44
N ALA A 357 14.93 24.62 8.64
CA ALA A 357 15.98 25.61 8.50
C ALA A 357 15.51 26.81 7.69
#